data_9aa40bdacb4a36b8cdb3094a92fbc17f
#
_entry.id   9aa40bdacb4a36b8cdb3094a92fbc17f
#
_cell.length_a   1.000
_cell.length_b   1.000
_cell.length_c   1.000
_cell.angle_alpha   90.00
_cell.angle_beta   90.00
_cell.angle_gamma   90.00
#
_symmetry.space_group_name_H-M   'P 1'
#
loop_
_entity.id
_entity.type
_entity.pdbx_description
1 polymer ?
#
loop_
_entity_poly.entity_id
_entity_poly.type
_entity_poly.pdbx_seq_one_letter_code
_entity_poly.pdbx_strand_id
1 'polypeptide(L)'
;MQLHGRQAGEIGEQVFGCAGNKKQNKHQQIQPPAAFDKFQRIDFFPGNKSFHHFDPQQLHKEEDPLYGGYRGGPAYYIHDLVEDHLKKKKRYVLPAVLFAIAGLICWCGISQVISNSVASSFKNAFSIPPLYTSIMLVILSAIIVLRKNATVKVLDFIVPVMAVCYFFITLFIIAVNLRQIPSVFARIFEEAFGLRQMAAGGFGAVLMNGVKRGLFSNEAGSGSAPCAAAAAECDRPAKAGLVQALGVFVDTIVICSCTAMIMLLAPKDLINGLSGMDLLQTAMQYHLGKFGVIFIALTLFLFSFSTFLGILFYARSNVAYLFGDKWCFQTAYKVLALVMLFIGGIAAYTFVWDLGDVGIGLMTIFNIIALYPLAGEALSELKSYEESKKS
;
A
#
# COMPACT_ATOMS: atom_id res chain seq x y z
N MET A 1 16.63 -38.93 27.14
CA MET A 1 15.33 -38.68 26.47
C MET A 1 14.54 -37.56 27.20
N GLN A 2 15.20 -36.48 27.65
CA GLN A 2 14.60 -35.36 28.38
C GLN A 2 15.00 -33.96 27.84
N LEU A 3 15.69 -33.87 26.72
CA LEU A 3 16.18 -32.60 26.14
C LEU A 3 15.33 -32.08 24.96
N HIS A 4 14.40 -32.87 24.42
CA HIS A 4 13.53 -32.44 23.30
C HIS A 4 12.21 -31.81 23.72
N GLY A 5 11.77 -31.93 24.97
CA GLY A 5 10.51 -31.35 25.46
C GLY A 5 10.56 -29.84 25.80
N ARG A 6 11.76 -29.28 26.08
CA ARG A 6 11.90 -27.87 26.47
C ARG A 6 11.91 -26.91 25.28
N GLN A 7 12.45 -27.32 24.14
CA GLN A 7 12.49 -26.45 22.96
C GLN A 7 11.12 -26.28 22.27
N ALA A 8 10.26 -27.27 22.32
CA ALA A 8 8.91 -27.17 21.76
C ALA A 8 7.99 -26.26 22.59
N GLY A 9 8.17 -26.21 23.92
CA GLY A 9 7.46 -25.30 24.81
C GLY A 9 7.84 -23.82 24.61
N GLU A 10 9.13 -23.55 24.43
CA GLU A 10 9.62 -22.17 24.20
C GLU A 10 9.19 -21.60 22.85
N ILE A 11 9.07 -22.43 21.82
CA ILE A 11 8.55 -21.99 20.50
C ILE A 11 7.05 -21.70 20.58
N GLY A 12 6.28 -22.47 21.32
CA GLY A 12 4.83 -22.25 21.54
C GLY A 12 4.55 -20.96 22.31
N GLU A 13 5.31 -20.67 23.35
CA GLU A 13 5.17 -19.41 24.12
C GLU A 13 5.62 -18.17 23.34
N GLN A 14 6.57 -18.30 22.44
CA GLN A 14 6.99 -17.19 21.58
C GLN A 14 5.99 -16.86 20.47
N VAL A 15 5.19 -17.83 20.01
CA VAL A 15 4.21 -17.64 18.92
C VAL A 15 2.84 -17.20 19.46
N PHE A 16 2.42 -17.66 20.64
CA PHE A 16 1.08 -17.42 21.19
C PHE A 16 1.06 -16.76 22.56
N GLY A 17 1.97 -15.88 22.91
CA GLY A 17 2.11 -15.23 24.21
C GLY A 17 0.86 -14.51 24.76
N CYS A 18 -0.24 -15.21 24.95
CA CYS A 18 -1.49 -14.73 25.55
C CYS A 18 -1.57 -14.91 27.09
N ALA A 19 -0.58 -15.54 27.72
CA ALA A 19 -0.50 -15.69 29.17
C ALA A 19 0.31 -14.55 29.80
N GLY A 20 -0.34 -13.78 30.66
CA GLY A 20 0.18 -12.56 31.24
C GLY A 20 1.47 -12.76 32.07
N ASN A 21 2.48 -11.99 31.74
CA ASN A 21 3.61 -11.80 32.63
C ASN A 21 3.89 -10.30 32.77
N LYS A 22 3.47 -9.74 33.91
CA LYS A 22 3.87 -8.43 34.37
C LYS A 22 5.34 -8.50 34.80
N LYS A 23 6.27 -8.20 33.91
CA LYS A 23 7.63 -7.78 34.26
C LYS A 23 7.95 -6.50 33.50
N GLN A 24 8.19 -5.44 34.27
CA GLN A 24 8.69 -4.15 33.80
C GLN A 24 9.97 -4.36 32.98
N ASN A 25 9.93 -4.10 31.68
CA ASN A 25 11.11 -3.96 30.86
C ASN A 25 11.49 -2.49 30.75
N LYS A 26 12.72 -2.21 31.15
CA LYS A 26 13.38 -0.91 30.98
C LYS A 26 13.30 -0.49 29.50
N HIS A 27 12.83 0.73 29.27
CA HIS A 27 12.82 1.37 27.96
C HIS A 27 14.22 1.40 27.35
N GLN A 28 14.48 0.54 26.36
CA GLN A 28 15.44 0.83 25.31
C GLN A 28 14.67 1.55 24.21
N GLN A 29 14.90 2.83 24.04
CA GLN A 29 14.47 3.60 22.87
C GLN A 29 15.06 2.94 21.63
N ILE A 30 14.21 2.28 20.85
CA ILE A 30 14.59 1.76 19.53
C ILE A 30 14.50 2.95 18.58
N GLN A 31 15.66 3.48 18.19
CA GLN A 31 15.72 4.51 17.14
C GLN A 31 15.15 3.96 15.82
N PRO A 32 14.35 4.74 15.09
CA PRO A 32 13.85 4.34 13.78
C PRO A 32 15.00 4.11 12.80
N PRO A 33 14.79 3.33 11.74
CA PRO A 33 15.85 2.98 10.79
C PRO A 33 16.41 4.23 10.11
N ALA A 34 17.72 4.38 10.10
CA ALA A 34 18.45 5.52 9.54
C ALA A 34 18.18 5.82 8.05
N ALA A 35 17.58 4.89 7.30
CA ALA A 35 17.21 5.10 5.90
C ALA A 35 15.87 5.85 5.75
N PHE A 36 14.91 5.59 6.65
CA PHE A 36 13.66 6.38 6.75
C PHE A 36 13.98 7.82 7.15
N ASP A 37 14.93 8.00 8.07
CA ASP A 37 15.48 9.27 8.51
C ASP A 37 16.23 10.02 7.38
N LYS A 38 16.88 9.32 6.44
CA LYS A 38 17.52 9.93 5.27
C LYS A 38 16.55 10.39 4.19
N PHE A 39 15.44 9.70 3.98
CA PHE A 39 14.40 10.13 3.04
C PHE A 39 13.61 11.31 3.60
N GLN A 40 13.46 11.39 4.93
CA GLN A 40 12.91 12.55 5.63
C GLN A 40 13.90 13.73 5.71
N ARG A 41 15.22 13.46 5.68
CA ARG A 41 16.28 14.48 5.66
C ARG A 41 16.65 14.99 4.26
N ILE A 42 15.93 14.66 3.22
CA ILE A 42 15.96 15.46 2.01
C ILE A 42 15.22 16.74 2.37
N ASP A 43 15.99 17.69 2.89
CA ASP A 43 15.56 19.09 3.09
C ASP A 43 15.22 19.68 1.72
N PHE A 44 14.04 19.39 1.23
CA PHE A 44 13.48 20.12 0.10
C PHE A 44 13.29 21.60 0.43
N PHE A 45 13.45 21.97 1.71
CA PHE A 45 13.30 23.34 2.18
C PHE A 45 14.26 23.63 3.35
N PRO A 46 15.38 24.36 3.10
CA PRO A 46 16.27 24.76 4.17
C PRO A 46 15.65 25.89 5.01
N GLY A 47 15.48 25.70 6.30
CA GLY A 47 15.15 26.80 7.18
C GLY A 47 14.56 26.45 8.54
N ASN A 48 15.41 26.54 9.52
CA ASN A 48 15.22 26.91 10.91
C ASN A 48 14.89 25.84 11.97
N LYS A 49 15.87 25.69 12.86
CA LYS A 49 15.82 24.89 14.09
C LYS A 49 15.01 25.64 15.15
N SER A 50 13.79 25.23 15.37
CA SER A 50 13.16 25.38 16.68
C SER A 50 12.25 24.18 16.91
N PHE A 51 12.71 23.26 17.74
CA PHE A 51 11.91 22.16 18.28
C PHE A 51 10.81 22.76 19.14
N HIS A 52 9.67 23.11 18.55
CA HIS A 52 8.46 23.34 19.31
C HIS A 52 7.88 22.00 19.71
N HIS A 53 7.50 21.88 20.94
CA HIS A 53 6.84 20.74 21.54
C HIS A 53 5.69 20.30 20.62
N PHE A 54 5.85 19.12 20.04
CA PHE A 54 4.89 18.53 19.13
C PHE A 54 3.76 17.94 19.99
N ASP A 55 2.56 18.51 19.91
CA ASP A 55 1.39 17.95 20.57
C ASP A 55 0.81 16.80 19.74
N PRO A 56 0.94 15.54 20.22
CA PRO A 56 0.41 14.38 19.50
C PRO A 56 -1.11 14.43 19.29
N GLN A 57 -1.84 15.20 20.11
CA GLN A 57 -3.29 15.31 20.02
C GLN A 57 -3.75 16.07 18.77
N GLN A 58 -2.92 16.96 18.22
CA GLN A 58 -3.26 17.72 17.02
C GLN A 58 -3.25 16.88 15.72
N LEU A 59 -2.76 15.62 15.76
CA LEU A 59 -2.64 14.77 14.58
C LEU A 59 -3.49 13.50 14.63
N HIS A 60 -4.39 13.35 15.57
CA HIS A 60 -5.18 12.12 15.72
C HIS A 60 -4.32 10.85 15.69
N LYS A 61 -3.17 10.88 16.36
CA LYS A 61 -2.26 9.74 16.46
C LYS A 61 -1.95 9.40 17.91
N GLU A 62 -1.71 8.12 18.16
CA GLU A 62 -1.39 7.57 19.46
C GLU A 62 0.02 6.95 19.47
N GLU A 63 0.63 6.86 20.65
CA GLU A 63 1.86 6.08 20.83
C GLU A 63 1.58 4.59 20.57
N ASP A 64 2.49 3.92 19.88
CA ASP A 64 2.41 2.48 19.64
C ASP A 64 3.27 1.73 20.66
N PRO A 65 2.65 1.13 21.70
CA PRO A 65 3.40 0.47 22.78
C PRO A 65 4.05 -0.85 22.35
N LEU A 66 3.63 -1.44 21.21
CA LEU A 66 4.16 -2.71 20.71
C LEU A 66 5.36 -2.53 19.79
N TYR A 67 5.29 -1.54 18.90
CA TYR A 67 6.30 -1.32 17.87
C TYR A 67 7.17 -0.09 18.14
N GLY A 68 6.76 0.77 19.07
CA GLY A 68 7.35 2.07 19.30
C GLY A 68 6.97 3.11 18.25
N GLY A 69 7.22 4.41 18.54
CA GLY A 69 6.78 5.50 17.68
C GLY A 69 5.28 5.75 17.75
N TYR A 70 4.69 6.16 16.63
CA TYR A 70 3.28 6.53 16.57
C TYR A 70 2.50 5.64 15.62
N ARG A 71 1.18 5.59 15.82
CA ARG A 71 0.18 4.98 14.96
C ARG A 71 -1.04 5.88 14.86
N GLY A 72 -1.84 5.72 13.84
CA GLY A 72 -3.05 6.48 13.61
C GLY A 72 -3.75 6.01 12.34
N GLY A 73 -4.46 6.91 11.71
CA GLY A 73 -5.20 6.65 10.49
C GLY A 73 -6.70 6.79 10.70
N PRO A 74 -7.53 6.43 9.68
CA PRO A 74 -8.96 6.75 9.71
C PRO A 74 -9.73 6.21 10.89
N ALA A 75 -9.41 5.03 11.40
CA ALA A 75 -10.08 4.50 12.59
C ALA A 75 -9.97 5.43 13.80
N TYR A 76 -8.84 6.14 13.93
CA TYR A 76 -8.57 7.06 15.05
C TYR A 76 -9.27 8.41 14.84
N TYR A 77 -9.04 9.10 13.72
CA TYR A 77 -9.67 10.41 13.53
C TYR A 77 -11.20 10.33 13.29
N ILE A 78 -11.73 9.22 12.76
CA ILE A 78 -13.18 9.00 12.72
C ILE A 78 -13.72 8.83 14.14
N HIS A 79 -12.96 8.16 15.01
CA HIS A 79 -13.32 8.01 16.43
C HIS A 79 -13.40 9.36 17.10
N ASP A 80 -12.34 10.15 17.02
CA ASP A 80 -12.24 11.47 17.64
C ASP A 80 -13.33 12.42 17.09
N LEU A 81 -13.54 12.47 15.78
CA LEU A 81 -14.57 13.27 15.14
C LEU A 81 -15.97 12.98 15.71
N VAL A 82 -16.29 11.71 15.95
CA VAL A 82 -17.62 11.34 16.50
C VAL A 82 -17.70 11.62 18.00
N GLU A 83 -16.61 11.46 18.75
CA GLU A 83 -16.57 11.84 20.18
C GLU A 83 -16.78 13.33 20.36
N ASP A 84 -16.09 14.16 19.57
CA ASP A 84 -16.21 15.61 19.59
C ASP A 84 -17.63 16.06 19.25
N HIS A 85 -18.24 15.44 18.24
CA HIS A 85 -19.62 15.74 17.86
C HIS A 85 -20.63 15.34 18.95
N LEU A 86 -20.45 14.18 19.57
CA LEU A 86 -21.34 13.68 20.63
C LEU A 86 -21.04 14.25 22.02
N LYS A 87 -19.90 14.92 22.19
CA LYS A 87 -19.36 15.39 23.49
C LYS A 87 -19.35 14.29 24.56
N LYS A 88 -19.09 13.07 24.15
CA LYS A 88 -19.09 11.87 25.00
C LYS A 88 -17.97 10.93 24.62
N LYS A 89 -17.09 10.57 25.56
CA LYS A 89 -16.07 9.54 25.37
C LYS A 89 -16.72 8.16 25.26
N LYS A 90 -16.31 7.41 24.25
CA LYS A 90 -16.76 6.03 23.98
C LYS A 90 -15.53 5.15 23.75
N ARG A 91 -15.60 3.90 24.21
CA ARG A 91 -14.53 2.92 23.93
C ARG A 91 -14.45 2.56 22.44
N TYR A 92 -15.58 2.51 21.76
CA TYR A 92 -15.70 2.20 20.34
C TYR A 92 -16.79 3.05 19.71
N VAL A 93 -16.53 3.49 18.49
CA VAL A 93 -17.45 4.25 17.66
C VAL A 93 -17.75 3.44 16.40
N LEU A 94 -19.02 3.21 16.11
CA LEU A 94 -19.43 2.32 15.03
C LEU A 94 -18.79 2.62 13.67
N PRO A 95 -18.74 3.88 13.17
CA PRO A 95 -18.10 4.16 11.89
C PRO A 95 -16.61 3.82 11.87
N ALA A 96 -15.88 4.08 12.96
CA ALA A 96 -14.47 3.74 13.07
C ALA A 96 -14.22 2.22 13.12
N VAL A 97 -15.09 1.47 13.81
CA VAL A 97 -15.06 0.00 13.83
C VAL A 97 -15.32 -0.55 12.44
N LEU A 98 -16.32 -0.03 11.73
CA LEU A 98 -16.63 -0.46 10.36
C LEU A 98 -15.48 -0.17 9.39
N PHE A 99 -14.86 1.02 9.49
CA PHE A 99 -13.65 1.32 8.72
C PHE A 99 -12.52 0.35 9.03
N ALA A 100 -12.24 0.10 10.31
CA ALA A 100 -11.15 -0.79 10.72
C ALA A 100 -11.35 -2.23 10.19
N ILE A 101 -12.58 -2.75 10.25
CA ILE A 101 -12.93 -4.06 9.70
C ILE A 101 -12.79 -4.07 8.17
N ALA A 102 -13.33 -3.05 7.48
CA ALA A 102 -13.21 -2.91 6.03
C ALA A 102 -11.75 -2.88 5.58
N GLY A 103 -10.89 -2.16 6.31
CA GLY A 103 -9.45 -2.11 6.05
C GLY A 103 -8.77 -3.47 6.20
N LEU A 104 -9.06 -4.21 7.26
CA LEU A 104 -8.48 -5.54 7.46
C LEU A 104 -8.91 -6.52 6.35
N ILE A 105 -10.16 -6.46 5.90
CA ILE A 105 -10.67 -7.27 4.77
C ILE A 105 -9.99 -6.84 3.46
N CYS A 106 -9.89 -5.54 3.21
CA CYS A 106 -9.24 -4.98 2.03
C CYS A 106 -7.79 -5.47 1.91
N TRP A 107 -7.00 -5.36 2.97
CA TRP A 107 -5.60 -5.75 2.93
C TRP A 107 -5.41 -7.27 2.83
N CYS A 108 -6.38 -8.08 3.29
CA CYS A 108 -6.44 -9.50 2.94
C CYS A 108 -6.65 -9.70 1.43
N GLY A 109 -7.53 -8.92 0.80
CA GLY A 109 -7.75 -8.92 -0.65
C GLY A 109 -6.50 -8.50 -1.43
N ILE A 110 -5.85 -7.39 -1.03
CA ILE A 110 -4.60 -6.92 -1.65
C ILE A 110 -3.49 -7.98 -1.52
N SER A 111 -3.39 -8.68 -0.39
CA SER A 111 -2.43 -9.79 -0.23
C SER A 111 -2.64 -10.88 -1.29
N GLN A 112 -3.89 -11.17 -1.66
CA GLN A 112 -4.21 -12.11 -2.72
C GLN A 112 -3.82 -11.57 -4.10
N VAL A 113 -4.11 -10.30 -4.41
CA VAL A 113 -3.73 -9.64 -5.67
C VAL A 113 -2.21 -9.68 -5.88
N ILE A 114 -1.45 -9.38 -4.83
CA ILE A 114 0.02 -9.45 -4.82
C ILE A 114 0.51 -10.83 -5.26
N SER A 115 0.05 -11.87 -4.57
CA SER A 115 0.48 -13.24 -4.84
C SER A 115 0.04 -13.74 -6.22
N ASN A 116 -1.18 -13.41 -6.64
CA ASN A 116 -1.72 -13.76 -7.95
C ASN A 116 -0.86 -13.17 -9.08
N SER A 117 -0.53 -11.88 -8.97
CA SER A 117 0.27 -11.18 -9.96
C SER A 117 1.70 -11.73 -10.05
N VAL A 118 2.34 -12.01 -8.91
CA VAL A 118 3.68 -12.61 -8.89
C VAL A 118 3.66 -14.02 -9.45
N ALA A 119 2.68 -14.85 -9.06
CA ALA A 119 2.57 -16.22 -9.54
C ALA A 119 2.35 -16.29 -11.06
N SER A 120 1.48 -15.44 -11.63
CA SER A 120 1.29 -15.31 -13.07
C SER A 120 2.57 -14.84 -13.78
N SER A 121 3.23 -13.83 -13.23
CA SER A 121 4.46 -13.28 -13.80
C SER A 121 5.62 -14.29 -13.84
N PHE A 122 5.80 -15.09 -12.78
CA PHE A 122 6.82 -16.13 -12.70
C PHE A 122 6.51 -17.33 -13.63
N LYS A 123 5.22 -17.67 -13.77
CA LYS A 123 4.79 -18.66 -14.74
C LYS A 123 5.19 -18.24 -16.15
N ASN A 124 4.96 -17.00 -16.53
CA ASN A 124 5.26 -16.48 -17.86
C ASN A 124 6.77 -16.34 -18.11
N ALA A 125 7.54 -15.89 -17.10
CA ALA A 125 8.98 -15.65 -17.25
C ALA A 125 9.83 -16.92 -17.17
N PHE A 126 9.49 -17.83 -16.25
CA PHE A 126 10.32 -18.96 -15.84
C PHE A 126 9.62 -20.32 -15.97
N SER A 127 8.36 -20.35 -16.42
CA SER A 127 7.51 -21.55 -16.48
C SER A 127 7.35 -22.26 -15.14
N ILE A 128 7.45 -21.50 -14.03
CA ILE A 128 7.25 -22.03 -12.67
C ILE A 128 5.74 -22.10 -12.38
N PRO A 129 5.21 -23.27 -11.99
CA PRO A 129 3.80 -23.37 -11.62
C PRO A 129 3.42 -22.41 -10.46
N PRO A 130 2.22 -21.79 -10.48
CA PRO A 130 1.76 -20.84 -9.49
C PRO A 130 1.86 -21.33 -8.04
N LEU A 131 1.62 -22.62 -7.81
CA LEU A 131 1.72 -23.23 -6.47
C LEU A 131 3.11 -23.07 -5.85
N TYR A 132 4.17 -23.37 -6.62
CA TYR A 132 5.56 -23.26 -6.10
C TYR A 132 5.96 -21.81 -5.85
N THR A 133 5.56 -20.90 -6.73
CA THR A 133 5.78 -19.45 -6.52
C THR A 133 5.06 -18.96 -5.27
N SER A 134 3.81 -19.39 -5.05
CA SER A 134 3.03 -19.02 -3.86
C SER A 134 3.67 -19.54 -2.57
N ILE A 135 4.12 -20.79 -2.55
CA ILE A 135 4.84 -21.39 -1.40
C ILE A 135 6.12 -20.60 -1.13
N MET A 136 6.92 -20.33 -2.17
CA MET A 136 8.16 -19.54 -2.04
C MET A 136 7.88 -18.16 -1.44
N LEU A 137 6.88 -17.46 -1.98
CA LEU A 137 6.51 -16.12 -1.53
C LEU A 137 6.05 -16.11 -0.07
N VAL A 138 5.24 -17.10 0.33
CA VAL A 138 4.77 -17.26 1.72
C VAL A 138 5.92 -17.56 2.67
N ILE A 139 6.83 -18.46 2.31
CA ILE A 139 7.99 -18.79 3.17
C ILE A 139 8.87 -17.56 3.37
N LEU A 140 9.22 -16.85 2.29
CA LEU A 140 10.05 -15.64 2.36
C LEU A 140 9.36 -14.55 3.20
N SER A 141 8.06 -14.35 2.98
CA SER A 141 7.28 -13.39 3.76
C SER A 141 7.18 -13.77 5.23
N ALA A 142 6.94 -15.05 5.54
CA ALA A 142 6.83 -15.54 6.91
C ALA A 142 8.12 -15.34 7.71
N ILE A 143 9.29 -15.62 7.11
CA ILE A 143 10.60 -15.44 7.75
C ILE A 143 10.79 -14.00 8.22
N ILE A 144 10.28 -13.02 7.48
CA ILE A 144 10.43 -11.60 7.80
C ILE A 144 9.29 -11.14 8.72
N VAL A 145 8.05 -11.38 8.32
CA VAL A 145 6.85 -10.81 8.96
C VAL A 145 6.64 -11.35 10.38
N LEU A 146 6.97 -12.61 10.64
CA LEU A 146 6.80 -13.21 11.97
C LEU A 146 7.88 -12.77 12.97
N ARG A 147 8.96 -12.13 12.53
CA ARG A 147 9.92 -11.50 13.45
C ARG A 147 9.32 -10.23 14.05
N LYS A 148 9.54 -10.01 15.35
CA LYS A 148 9.01 -8.83 16.07
C LYS A 148 9.57 -7.50 15.53
N ASN A 149 10.84 -7.49 15.15
CA ASN A 149 11.60 -6.30 14.72
C ASN A 149 12.18 -6.47 13.31
N ALA A 150 11.39 -6.98 12.38
CA ALA A 150 11.86 -7.13 11.00
C ALA A 150 11.92 -5.75 10.32
N THR A 151 13.12 -5.27 10.08
CA THR A 151 13.38 -4.08 9.27
C THR A 151 13.96 -4.53 7.94
N VAL A 152 13.30 -4.18 6.86
CA VAL A 152 13.76 -4.53 5.51
C VAL A 152 14.36 -3.28 4.86
N LYS A 153 15.39 -2.72 5.49
CA LYS A 153 16.12 -1.53 5.00
C LYS A 153 16.61 -1.64 3.55
N VAL A 154 16.85 -2.88 3.12
CA VAL A 154 17.29 -3.14 1.75
C VAL A 154 16.21 -2.77 0.72
N LEU A 155 14.91 -2.97 1.05
CA LEU A 155 13.82 -2.60 0.15
C LEU A 155 13.67 -1.09 0.01
N ASP A 156 13.96 -0.32 1.06
CA ASP A 156 13.91 1.15 1.02
C ASP A 156 14.86 1.74 -0.04
N PHE A 157 15.91 1.02 -0.39
CA PHE A 157 16.86 1.38 -1.44
C PHE A 157 16.53 0.73 -2.79
N ILE A 158 16.22 -0.59 -2.78
CA ILE A 158 16.02 -1.34 -4.03
C ILE A 158 14.75 -0.88 -4.76
N VAL A 159 13.65 -0.62 -4.04
CA VAL A 159 12.37 -0.25 -4.66
C VAL A 159 12.46 1.06 -5.46
N PRO A 160 13.00 2.18 -4.94
CA PRO A 160 13.20 3.38 -5.74
C PRO A 160 14.12 3.16 -6.95
N VAL A 161 15.21 2.39 -6.80
CA VAL A 161 16.10 2.08 -7.93
C VAL A 161 15.35 1.33 -9.02
N MET A 162 14.53 0.33 -8.67
CA MET A 162 13.73 -0.42 -9.64
C MET A 162 12.67 0.47 -10.32
N ALA A 163 12.04 1.39 -9.58
CA ALA A 163 11.09 2.35 -10.14
C ALA A 163 11.76 3.27 -11.18
N VAL A 164 12.96 3.75 -10.88
CA VAL A 164 13.77 4.57 -11.80
C VAL A 164 14.18 3.75 -13.04
N CYS A 165 14.63 2.52 -12.88
CA CYS A 165 14.92 1.62 -13.99
C CYS A 165 13.69 1.37 -14.87
N TYR A 166 12.53 1.11 -14.25
CA TYR A 166 11.26 0.92 -14.95
C TYR A 166 10.87 2.16 -15.77
N PHE A 167 11.01 3.34 -15.18
CA PHE A 167 10.75 4.61 -15.84
C PHE A 167 11.66 4.82 -17.07
N PHE A 168 12.97 4.61 -16.95
CA PHE A 168 13.90 4.78 -18.06
C PHE A 168 13.69 3.74 -19.17
N ILE A 169 13.38 2.49 -18.83
CA ILE A 169 13.01 1.47 -19.82
C ILE A 169 11.75 1.90 -20.59
N THR A 170 10.77 2.45 -19.90
CA THR A 170 9.56 2.95 -20.55
C THR A 170 9.86 4.15 -21.45
N LEU A 171 10.67 5.10 -21.01
CA LEU A 171 11.11 6.22 -21.86
C LEU A 171 11.83 5.72 -23.11
N PHE A 172 12.66 4.71 -22.99
CA PHE A 172 13.30 4.08 -24.15
C PHE A 172 12.26 3.48 -25.12
N ILE A 173 11.28 2.72 -24.62
CA ILE A 173 10.20 2.17 -25.44
C ILE A 173 9.42 3.29 -26.15
N ILE A 174 9.09 4.36 -25.44
CA ILE A 174 8.41 5.54 -25.99
C ILE A 174 9.27 6.18 -27.07
N ALA A 175 10.56 6.39 -26.83
CA ALA A 175 11.48 7.03 -27.78
C ALA A 175 11.61 6.23 -29.09
N VAL A 176 11.68 4.91 -29.03
CA VAL A 176 11.71 4.03 -30.20
C VAL A 176 10.39 4.06 -30.99
N ASN A 177 9.27 4.31 -30.32
CA ASN A 177 7.92 4.30 -30.89
C ASN A 177 7.29 5.69 -31.02
N LEU A 178 8.08 6.78 -31.04
CA LEU A 178 7.58 8.16 -31.08
C LEU A 178 6.53 8.43 -32.16
N ARG A 179 6.67 7.80 -33.32
CA ARG A 179 5.71 7.96 -34.45
C ARG A 179 4.32 7.42 -34.14
N GLN A 180 4.20 6.48 -33.21
CA GLN A 180 2.92 5.87 -32.83
C GLN A 180 2.20 6.66 -31.71
N ILE A 181 2.88 7.54 -31.00
CA ILE A 181 2.35 8.30 -29.87
C ILE A 181 1.06 9.07 -30.21
N PRO A 182 0.99 9.86 -31.32
CA PRO A 182 -0.26 10.56 -31.67
C PRO A 182 -1.44 9.60 -31.90
N SER A 183 -1.20 8.45 -32.51
CA SER A 183 -2.27 7.46 -32.75
C SER A 183 -2.73 6.77 -31.47
N VAL A 184 -1.83 6.56 -30.50
CA VAL A 184 -2.17 6.02 -29.19
C VAL A 184 -3.07 7.01 -28.45
N PHE A 185 -2.72 8.28 -28.40
CA PHE A 185 -3.55 9.30 -27.76
C PHE A 185 -4.91 9.47 -28.45
N ALA A 186 -4.94 9.51 -29.79
CA ALA A 186 -6.19 9.56 -30.55
C ALA A 186 -7.11 8.38 -30.17
N ARG A 187 -6.54 7.17 -30.08
CA ARG A 187 -7.27 5.96 -29.67
C ARG A 187 -7.79 6.06 -28.23
N ILE A 188 -7.00 6.56 -27.29
CA ILE A 188 -7.43 6.76 -25.90
C ILE A 188 -8.65 7.69 -25.86
N PHE A 189 -8.60 8.83 -26.56
CA PHE A 189 -9.72 9.78 -26.59
C PHE A 189 -10.94 9.20 -27.31
N GLU A 190 -10.73 8.49 -28.42
CA GLU A 190 -11.81 7.85 -29.16
C GLU A 190 -12.50 6.77 -28.32
N GLU A 191 -11.73 5.92 -27.62
CA GLU A 191 -12.28 4.86 -26.78
C GLU A 191 -12.93 5.41 -25.49
N ALA A 192 -12.43 6.53 -24.94
CA ALA A 192 -13.00 7.17 -23.75
C ALA A 192 -14.28 7.93 -24.05
N PHE A 193 -14.34 8.68 -25.18
CA PHE A 193 -15.41 9.62 -25.49
C PHE A 193 -16.13 9.31 -26.81
N GLY A 194 -15.82 8.21 -27.47
CA GLY A 194 -16.37 7.85 -28.77
C GLY A 194 -17.89 7.63 -28.73
N LEU A 195 -18.58 8.11 -29.78
CA LEU A 195 -20.04 8.00 -29.90
C LEU A 195 -20.57 6.56 -29.80
N ARG A 196 -19.78 5.58 -30.25
CA ARG A 196 -20.15 4.14 -30.15
C ARG A 196 -20.25 3.67 -28.70
N GLN A 197 -19.31 4.05 -27.84
CA GLN A 197 -19.28 3.70 -26.42
C GLN A 197 -20.40 4.42 -25.68
N MET A 198 -20.66 5.68 -26.03
CA MET A 198 -21.78 6.46 -25.44
C MET A 198 -23.15 5.87 -25.80
N ALA A 199 -23.34 5.49 -27.06
CA ALA A 199 -24.62 4.92 -27.53
C ALA A 199 -24.89 3.51 -26.97
N ALA A 200 -23.86 2.73 -26.69
CA ALA A 200 -23.98 1.36 -26.16
C ALA A 200 -24.02 1.29 -24.61
N GLY A 201 -24.12 2.41 -23.92
CA GLY A 201 -24.00 2.45 -22.43
C GLY A 201 -22.59 2.17 -21.92
N GLY A 202 -21.59 2.07 -22.82
CA GLY A 202 -20.21 1.74 -22.48
C GLY A 202 -19.46 2.85 -21.72
N PHE A 203 -19.91 4.11 -21.82
CA PHE A 203 -19.30 5.23 -21.09
C PHE A 203 -19.28 4.99 -19.59
N GLY A 204 -20.39 4.50 -19.01
CA GLY A 204 -20.46 4.17 -17.58
C GLY A 204 -19.46 3.07 -17.18
N ALA A 205 -19.28 2.06 -18.04
CA ALA A 205 -18.32 1.00 -17.79
C ALA A 205 -16.85 1.49 -17.86
N VAL A 206 -16.53 2.34 -18.84
CA VAL A 206 -15.20 2.96 -18.98
C VAL A 206 -14.91 3.86 -17.77
N LEU A 207 -15.85 4.72 -17.38
CA LEU A 207 -15.73 5.58 -16.21
C LEU A 207 -15.53 4.76 -14.93
N MET A 208 -16.36 3.72 -14.74
CA MET A 208 -16.27 2.85 -13.56
C MET A 208 -14.92 2.11 -13.49
N ASN A 209 -14.44 1.59 -14.60
CA ASN A 209 -13.12 0.93 -14.64
C ASN A 209 -11.99 1.93 -14.37
N GLY A 210 -12.06 3.15 -14.90
CA GLY A 210 -11.08 4.19 -14.61
C GLY A 210 -11.04 4.55 -13.14
N VAL A 211 -12.19 4.75 -12.51
CA VAL A 211 -12.31 5.05 -11.07
C VAL A 211 -11.77 3.89 -10.23
N LYS A 212 -12.19 2.66 -10.51
CA LYS A 212 -11.72 1.47 -9.79
C LYS A 212 -10.20 1.33 -9.86
N ARG A 213 -9.62 1.42 -11.06
CA ARG A 213 -8.18 1.25 -11.25
C ARG A 213 -7.38 2.41 -10.65
N GLY A 214 -7.88 3.64 -10.75
CA GLY A 214 -7.26 4.80 -10.09
C GLY A 214 -7.23 4.65 -8.58
N LEU A 215 -8.37 4.37 -7.95
CA LEU A 215 -8.46 4.16 -6.50
C LEU A 215 -7.61 2.98 -6.03
N PHE A 216 -7.51 1.92 -6.83
CA PHE A 216 -6.69 0.76 -6.50
C PHE A 216 -5.19 1.07 -6.53
N SER A 217 -4.72 1.88 -7.50
CA SER A 217 -3.30 2.17 -7.68
C SER A 217 -2.76 3.11 -6.59
N ASN A 218 -3.37 4.29 -6.45
CA ASN A 218 -2.83 5.34 -5.60
C ASN A 218 -3.44 5.36 -4.18
N GLU A 219 -4.48 4.55 -3.95
CA GLU A 219 -5.22 4.45 -2.68
C GLU A 219 -5.69 5.82 -2.12
N ALA A 220 -5.75 6.85 -2.97
CA ALA A 220 -6.15 8.19 -2.55
C ALA A 220 -7.61 8.19 -2.05
N GLY A 221 -7.80 8.64 -0.81
CA GLY A 221 -9.11 8.60 -0.17
C GLY A 221 -9.47 7.27 0.49
N SER A 222 -8.72 6.17 0.29
CA SER A 222 -9.00 4.89 0.94
C SER A 222 -8.65 4.90 2.44
N GLY A 223 -7.65 5.70 2.84
CA GLY A 223 -7.23 5.83 4.25
C GLY A 223 -5.96 5.05 4.62
N SER A 224 -5.28 4.41 3.68
CA SER A 224 -3.97 3.79 3.90
C SER A 224 -2.87 4.82 4.11
N ALA A 225 -2.83 5.87 3.28
CA ALA A 225 -1.86 6.96 3.39
C ALA A 225 -1.87 7.64 4.79
N PRO A 226 -3.00 7.95 5.43
CA PRO A 226 -3.04 8.43 6.80
C PRO A 226 -2.41 7.50 7.84
N CYS A 227 -2.49 6.18 7.66
CA CYS A 227 -1.80 5.22 8.55
C CYS A 227 -0.27 5.35 8.46
N ALA A 228 0.25 5.61 7.25
CA ALA A 228 1.68 5.87 7.05
C ALA A 228 2.08 7.25 7.59
N ALA A 229 1.28 8.28 7.31
CA ALA A 229 1.54 9.66 7.75
C ALA A 229 1.58 9.77 9.29
N ALA A 230 0.69 9.07 9.99
CA ALA A 230 0.67 9.06 11.46
C ALA A 230 1.96 8.50 12.09
N ALA A 231 2.62 7.55 11.42
CA ALA A 231 3.87 6.99 11.89
C ALA A 231 5.11 7.79 11.47
N ALA A 232 4.96 8.75 10.56
CA ALA A 232 6.05 9.60 10.12
C ALA A 232 6.45 10.62 11.20
N GLU A 233 7.76 10.76 11.40
CA GLU A 233 8.31 11.81 12.26
C GLU A 233 8.49 13.08 11.42
N CYS A 234 7.63 14.05 11.61
CA CYS A 234 7.70 15.34 10.94
C CYS A 234 7.41 16.47 11.94
N ASP A 235 8.02 17.61 11.69
CA ASP A 235 7.85 18.83 12.50
C ASP A 235 6.50 19.51 12.27
N ARG A 236 5.84 19.23 11.13
CA ARG A 236 4.51 19.77 10.79
C ARG A 236 3.68 18.77 10.00
N PRO A 237 2.39 18.60 10.33
CA PRO A 237 1.46 17.69 9.63
C PRO A 237 1.34 17.99 8.13
N ALA A 238 1.33 19.26 7.75
CA ALA A 238 1.24 19.70 6.37
C ALA A 238 2.36 19.13 5.48
N LYS A 239 3.57 18.95 6.02
CA LYS A 239 4.68 18.33 5.25
C LYS A 239 4.38 16.87 4.90
N ALA A 240 3.88 16.08 5.86
CA ALA A 240 3.50 14.69 5.61
C ALA A 240 2.39 14.61 4.55
N GLY A 241 1.37 15.48 4.64
CA GLY A 241 0.29 15.54 3.67
C GLY A 241 0.77 15.91 2.25
N LEU A 242 1.65 16.89 2.12
CA LEU A 242 2.22 17.30 0.82
C LEU A 242 3.08 16.20 0.19
N VAL A 243 3.86 15.45 0.99
CA VAL A 243 4.65 14.31 0.50
C VAL A 243 3.72 13.19 0.01
N GLN A 244 2.63 12.90 0.72
CA GLN A 244 1.64 11.92 0.29
C GLN A 244 0.93 12.35 -1.01
N ALA A 245 0.56 13.64 -1.14
CA ALA A 245 -0.04 14.17 -2.37
C ALA A 245 0.91 14.06 -3.56
N LEU A 246 2.21 14.35 -3.37
CA LEU A 246 3.23 14.14 -4.40
C LEU A 246 3.37 12.67 -4.76
N GLY A 247 3.32 11.77 -3.78
CA GLY A 247 3.35 10.32 -4.01
C GLY A 247 2.20 9.85 -4.91
N VAL A 248 0.98 10.31 -4.65
CA VAL A 248 -0.21 10.02 -5.48
C VAL A 248 -0.01 10.52 -6.92
N PHE A 249 0.54 11.73 -7.08
CA PHE A 249 0.82 12.29 -8.41
C PHE A 249 1.85 11.44 -9.17
N VAL A 250 2.97 11.10 -8.53
CA VAL A 250 4.03 10.28 -9.14
C VAL A 250 3.51 8.88 -9.51
N ASP A 251 2.76 8.23 -8.61
CA ASP A 251 2.18 6.93 -8.89
C ASP A 251 1.25 6.98 -10.10
N THR A 252 0.28 7.88 -10.10
CA THR A 252 -0.79 7.89 -11.10
C THR A 252 -0.31 8.47 -12.44
N ILE A 253 0.36 9.62 -12.42
CA ILE A 253 0.72 10.32 -13.66
C ILE A 253 2.00 9.78 -14.27
N VAL A 254 2.97 9.32 -13.46
CA VAL A 254 4.23 8.80 -14.00
C VAL A 254 4.18 7.28 -14.15
N ILE A 255 4.04 6.54 -13.05
CA ILE A 255 4.21 5.07 -13.08
C ILE A 255 3.07 4.37 -13.82
N CYS A 256 1.80 4.73 -13.55
CA CYS A 256 0.68 4.14 -14.27
C CYS A 256 0.67 4.49 -15.75
N SER A 257 1.07 5.72 -16.12
CA SER A 257 1.22 6.10 -17.53
C SER A 257 2.35 5.33 -18.22
N CYS A 258 3.46 5.06 -17.51
CA CYS A 258 4.51 4.18 -18.02
C CYS A 258 3.96 2.80 -18.39
N THR A 259 3.24 2.17 -17.48
CA THR A 259 2.64 0.87 -17.70
C THR A 259 1.62 0.88 -18.86
N ALA A 260 0.77 1.91 -18.90
CA ALA A 260 -0.20 2.07 -19.98
C ALA A 260 0.49 2.24 -21.35
N MET A 261 1.54 3.05 -21.45
CA MET A 261 2.26 3.26 -22.70
C MET A 261 2.94 2.00 -23.19
N ILE A 262 3.55 1.19 -22.33
CA ILE A 262 4.13 -0.11 -22.71
C ILE A 262 3.06 -0.99 -23.40
N MET A 263 1.87 -1.09 -22.82
CA MET A 263 0.78 -1.93 -23.35
C MET A 263 0.17 -1.33 -24.62
N LEU A 264 -0.08 -0.02 -24.66
CA LEU A 264 -0.75 0.65 -25.78
C LEU A 264 0.11 0.80 -27.03
N LEU A 265 1.44 0.79 -26.90
CA LEU A 265 2.38 0.80 -28.01
C LEU A 265 2.61 -0.60 -28.62
N ALA A 266 2.15 -1.67 -27.96
CA ALA A 266 2.16 -3.00 -28.54
C ALA A 266 1.03 -3.18 -29.58
N PRO A 267 1.22 -4.01 -30.64
CA PRO A 267 0.20 -4.30 -31.64
C PRO A 267 -1.08 -4.89 -31.03
N LYS A 268 -2.24 -4.38 -31.44
CA LYS A 268 -3.55 -4.83 -30.90
C LYS A 268 -3.74 -6.35 -31.06
N ASP A 269 -3.37 -6.89 -32.20
CA ASP A 269 -3.55 -8.33 -32.52
C ASP A 269 -2.78 -9.24 -31.55
N LEU A 270 -1.66 -8.75 -31.02
CA LEU A 270 -0.81 -9.49 -30.09
C LEU A 270 -1.37 -9.51 -28.67
N ILE A 271 -2.05 -8.44 -28.25
CA ILE A 271 -2.50 -8.23 -26.88
C ILE A 271 -4.00 -8.41 -26.68
N ASN A 272 -4.75 -8.60 -27.77
CA ASN A 272 -6.21 -8.71 -27.72
C ASN A 272 -6.65 -9.93 -26.90
N GLY A 273 -7.59 -9.73 -25.98
CA GLY A 273 -8.11 -10.77 -25.08
C GLY A 273 -7.19 -11.12 -23.91
N LEU A 274 -6.00 -10.52 -23.81
CA LEU A 274 -5.13 -10.70 -22.65
C LEU A 274 -5.49 -9.72 -21.53
N SER A 275 -5.18 -10.11 -20.29
CA SER A 275 -5.41 -9.29 -19.10
C SER A 275 -4.29 -9.45 -18.07
N GLY A 276 -4.18 -8.48 -17.13
CA GLY A 276 -3.22 -8.55 -16.04
C GLY A 276 -1.77 -8.71 -16.49
N MET A 277 -1.06 -9.65 -15.90
CA MET A 277 0.36 -9.88 -16.19
C MET A 277 0.61 -10.46 -17.57
N ASP A 278 -0.32 -11.25 -18.11
CA ASP A 278 -0.19 -11.81 -19.46
C ASP A 278 -0.14 -10.67 -20.50
N LEU A 279 -0.99 -9.67 -20.34
CA LEU A 279 -1.00 -8.47 -21.20
C LEU A 279 0.31 -7.69 -21.10
N LEU A 280 0.74 -7.33 -19.89
CA LEU A 280 1.94 -6.53 -19.68
C LEU A 280 3.21 -7.25 -20.16
N GLN A 281 3.36 -8.52 -19.80
CA GLN A 281 4.55 -9.29 -20.18
C GLN A 281 4.59 -9.62 -21.66
N THR A 282 3.46 -9.82 -22.33
CA THR A 282 3.39 -9.97 -23.79
C THR A 282 3.80 -8.67 -24.49
N ALA A 283 3.33 -7.51 -24.01
CA ALA A 283 3.76 -6.23 -24.52
C ALA A 283 5.27 -5.99 -24.33
N MET A 284 5.80 -6.33 -23.15
CA MET A 284 7.23 -6.22 -22.86
C MET A 284 8.06 -7.20 -23.69
N GLN A 285 7.55 -8.38 -23.99
CA GLN A 285 8.20 -9.34 -24.89
C GLN A 285 8.28 -8.79 -26.32
N TYR A 286 7.25 -8.09 -26.78
CA TYR A 286 7.28 -7.42 -28.09
C TYR A 286 8.36 -6.33 -28.13
N HIS A 287 8.46 -5.48 -27.10
CA HIS A 287 9.40 -4.35 -27.08
C HIS A 287 10.85 -4.74 -26.79
N LEU A 288 11.10 -5.66 -25.88
CA LEU A 288 12.42 -5.98 -25.32
C LEU A 288 12.77 -7.48 -25.33
N GLY A 289 11.91 -8.29 -25.95
CA GLY A 289 12.12 -9.74 -25.98
C GLY A 289 12.09 -10.38 -24.59
N LYS A 290 12.80 -11.49 -24.43
CA LYS A 290 12.83 -12.26 -23.17
C LYS A 290 13.34 -11.45 -21.98
N PHE A 291 14.25 -10.47 -22.23
CA PHE A 291 14.73 -9.58 -21.16
C PHE A 291 13.59 -8.80 -20.52
N GLY A 292 12.65 -8.25 -21.32
CA GLY A 292 11.51 -7.51 -20.80
C GLY A 292 10.62 -8.34 -19.89
N VAL A 293 10.35 -9.60 -20.27
CA VAL A 293 9.51 -10.52 -19.47
C VAL A 293 10.15 -10.83 -18.12
N ILE A 294 11.46 -11.12 -18.11
CA ILE A 294 12.21 -11.39 -16.86
C ILE A 294 12.31 -10.15 -15.99
N PHE A 295 12.58 -8.98 -16.60
CA PHE A 295 12.65 -7.71 -15.90
C PHE A 295 11.34 -7.41 -15.14
N ILE A 296 10.18 -7.56 -15.82
CA ILE A 296 8.87 -7.38 -15.17
C ILE A 296 8.68 -8.37 -14.03
N ALA A 297 9.04 -9.64 -14.21
CA ALA A 297 8.88 -10.64 -13.15
C ALA A 297 9.68 -10.29 -11.88
N LEU A 298 10.92 -9.89 -12.03
CA LEU A 298 11.78 -9.52 -10.91
C LEU A 298 11.36 -8.21 -10.25
N THR A 299 11.03 -7.21 -11.06
CA THR A 299 10.55 -5.91 -10.57
C THR A 299 9.25 -6.06 -9.79
N LEU A 300 8.30 -6.81 -10.35
CA LEU A 300 7.02 -7.07 -9.70
C LEU A 300 7.18 -7.84 -8.40
N PHE A 301 8.08 -8.84 -8.36
CA PHE A 301 8.37 -9.57 -7.12
C PHE A 301 8.84 -8.63 -6.00
N LEU A 302 9.77 -7.73 -6.30
CA LEU A 302 10.30 -6.79 -5.30
C LEU A 302 9.25 -5.77 -4.87
N PHE A 303 8.49 -5.20 -5.79
CA PHE A 303 7.39 -4.28 -5.47
C PHE A 303 6.29 -4.96 -4.66
N SER A 304 5.88 -6.15 -5.07
CA SER A 304 4.85 -6.94 -4.39
C SER A 304 5.27 -7.30 -2.97
N PHE A 305 6.52 -7.68 -2.79
CA PHE A 305 7.06 -8.00 -1.46
C PHE A 305 7.08 -6.77 -0.55
N SER A 306 7.53 -5.62 -1.06
CA SER A 306 7.48 -4.34 -0.35
C SER A 306 6.05 -3.93 -0.01
N THR A 307 5.12 -4.04 -0.96
CA THR A 307 3.69 -3.73 -0.75
C THR A 307 3.09 -4.61 0.33
N PHE A 308 3.38 -5.93 0.33
CA PHE A 308 2.89 -6.83 1.37
C PHE A 308 3.34 -6.41 2.78
N LEU A 309 4.58 -5.96 2.93
CA LEU A 309 5.06 -5.42 4.20
C LEU A 309 4.37 -4.10 4.56
N GLY A 310 4.14 -3.23 3.58
CA GLY A 310 3.44 -1.96 3.75
C GLY A 310 2.00 -2.14 4.23
N ILE A 311 1.22 -3.05 3.63
CA ILE A 311 -0.16 -3.29 4.05
C ILE A 311 -0.25 -3.90 5.46
N LEU A 312 0.71 -4.73 5.86
CA LEU A 312 0.77 -5.22 7.24
C LEU A 312 1.11 -4.10 8.24
N PHE A 313 1.90 -3.13 7.81
CA PHE A 313 2.17 -1.93 8.58
C PHE A 313 0.89 -1.10 8.80
N TYR A 314 0.07 -0.90 7.77
CA TYR A 314 -1.21 -0.21 7.90
C TYR A 314 -2.20 -0.99 8.75
N ALA A 315 -2.26 -2.31 8.55
CA ALA A 315 -3.17 -3.20 9.28
C ALA A 315 -2.95 -3.16 10.80
N ARG A 316 -1.70 -2.96 11.26
CA ARG A 316 -1.39 -2.95 12.69
C ARG A 316 -2.21 -1.91 13.47
N SER A 317 -2.45 -0.73 12.88
CA SER A 317 -3.25 0.33 13.49
C SER A 317 -4.70 -0.10 13.69
N ASN A 318 -5.31 -0.72 12.65
CA ASN A 318 -6.69 -1.20 12.74
C ASN A 318 -6.83 -2.41 13.68
N VAL A 319 -5.85 -3.32 13.71
CA VAL A 319 -5.82 -4.45 14.66
C VAL A 319 -5.73 -3.92 16.10
N ALA A 320 -4.87 -2.93 16.35
CA ALA A 320 -4.73 -2.31 17.66
C ALA A 320 -6.01 -1.58 18.09
N TYR A 321 -6.66 -0.86 17.17
CA TYR A 321 -7.93 -0.17 17.44
C TYR A 321 -9.04 -1.15 17.85
N LEU A 322 -9.17 -2.30 17.15
CA LEU A 322 -10.25 -3.27 17.41
C LEU A 322 -9.99 -4.19 18.61
N PHE A 323 -8.76 -4.66 18.77
CA PHE A 323 -8.42 -5.73 19.71
C PHE A 323 -7.46 -5.31 20.82
N GLY A 324 -6.96 -4.06 20.75
CA GLY A 324 -5.99 -3.52 21.70
C GLY A 324 -4.55 -4.01 21.48
N ASP A 325 -3.67 -3.56 22.36
CA ASP A 325 -2.21 -3.72 22.26
C ASP A 325 -1.73 -5.09 22.75
N LYS A 326 -1.99 -6.13 21.96
CA LYS A 326 -1.55 -7.49 22.27
C LYS A 326 -0.88 -8.13 21.06
N TRP A 327 0.32 -8.67 21.25
CA TRP A 327 1.07 -9.39 20.21
C TRP A 327 0.29 -10.54 19.58
N CYS A 328 -0.58 -11.20 20.36
CA CYS A 328 -1.41 -12.30 19.88
C CYS A 328 -2.27 -11.88 18.68
N PHE A 329 -2.98 -10.76 18.77
CA PHE A 329 -3.86 -10.29 17.69
C PHE A 329 -3.07 -9.81 16.47
N GLN A 330 -1.93 -9.13 16.69
CA GLN A 330 -1.03 -8.75 15.62
C GLN A 330 -0.49 -9.99 14.88
N THR A 331 -0.06 -11.01 15.62
CA THR A 331 0.44 -12.26 15.03
C THR A 331 -0.68 -13.02 14.32
N ALA A 332 -1.88 -13.10 14.89
CA ALA A 332 -3.02 -13.75 14.26
C ALA A 332 -3.37 -13.11 12.90
N TYR A 333 -3.36 -11.78 12.82
CA TYR A 333 -3.59 -11.10 11.56
C TYR A 333 -2.46 -11.32 10.54
N LYS A 334 -1.19 -11.33 10.98
CA LYS A 334 -0.06 -11.66 10.10
C LYS A 334 -0.17 -13.07 9.52
N VAL A 335 -0.59 -14.05 10.33
CA VAL A 335 -0.84 -15.42 9.87
C VAL A 335 -2.00 -15.45 8.88
N LEU A 336 -3.10 -14.75 9.16
CA LEU A 336 -4.23 -14.64 8.23
C LEU A 336 -3.77 -14.04 6.90
N ALA A 337 -3.00 -12.96 6.90
CA ALA A 337 -2.47 -12.34 5.67
C ALA A 337 -1.55 -13.29 4.88
N LEU A 338 -0.73 -14.11 5.55
CA LEU A 338 0.09 -15.15 4.91
C LEU A 338 -0.77 -16.25 4.27
N VAL A 339 -1.86 -16.65 4.92
CA VAL A 339 -2.83 -17.61 4.35
C VAL A 339 -3.50 -17.00 3.11
N MET A 340 -3.91 -15.72 3.18
CA MET A 340 -4.48 -15.02 2.03
C MET A 340 -3.48 -14.85 0.88
N LEU A 341 -2.21 -14.59 1.21
CA LEU A 341 -1.12 -14.56 0.23
C LEU A 341 -0.99 -15.93 -0.51
N PHE A 342 -1.10 -17.05 0.23
CA PHE A 342 -1.07 -18.38 -0.37
C PHE A 342 -2.28 -18.62 -1.29
N ILE A 343 -3.49 -18.36 -0.79
CA ILE A 343 -4.74 -18.56 -1.54
C ILE A 343 -4.74 -17.73 -2.82
N GLY A 344 -4.31 -16.47 -2.74
CA GLY A 344 -4.29 -15.56 -3.89
C GLY A 344 -3.45 -16.06 -5.05
N GLY A 345 -2.31 -16.69 -4.79
CA GLY A 345 -1.43 -17.19 -5.85
C GLY A 345 -1.99 -18.35 -6.65
N ILE A 346 -2.99 -19.07 -6.12
CA ILE A 346 -3.66 -20.19 -6.80
C ILE A 346 -5.11 -19.87 -7.20
N ALA A 347 -5.66 -18.75 -6.74
CA ALA A 347 -7.04 -18.35 -7.00
C ALA A 347 -7.23 -17.76 -8.40
N ALA A 348 -8.48 -17.73 -8.87
CA ALA A 348 -8.83 -17.11 -10.15
C ALA A 348 -8.61 -15.58 -10.10
N TYR A 349 -8.03 -15.04 -11.16
CA TYR A 349 -7.70 -13.60 -11.31
C TYR A 349 -8.89 -12.69 -11.00
N THR A 350 -10.05 -12.93 -11.60
CA THR A 350 -11.24 -12.09 -11.44
C THR A 350 -11.70 -12.04 -9.99
N PHE A 351 -11.77 -13.18 -9.32
CA PHE A 351 -12.20 -13.26 -7.91
C PHE A 351 -11.30 -12.43 -6.99
N VAL A 352 -9.99 -12.53 -7.18
CA VAL A 352 -8.99 -11.85 -6.35
C VAL A 352 -9.09 -10.33 -6.51
N TRP A 353 -9.23 -9.86 -7.76
CA TRP A 353 -9.34 -8.44 -8.06
C TRP A 353 -10.69 -7.84 -7.61
N ASP A 354 -11.79 -8.56 -7.78
CA ASP A 354 -13.10 -8.11 -7.31
C ASP A 354 -13.14 -7.95 -5.80
N LEU A 355 -12.52 -8.87 -5.06
CA LEU A 355 -12.40 -8.75 -3.59
C LEU A 355 -11.59 -7.52 -3.18
N GLY A 356 -10.48 -7.26 -3.86
CA GLY A 356 -9.67 -6.06 -3.64
C GLY A 356 -10.45 -4.77 -3.92
N ASP A 357 -11.16 -4.70 -5.04
CA ASP A 357 -11.98 -3.56 -5.44
C ASP A 357 -13.08 -3.24 -4.41
N VAL A 358 -13.79 -4.27 -3.92
CA VAL A 358 -14.81 -4.11 -2.88
C VAL A 358 -14.20 -3.59 -1.58
N GLY A 359 -13.06 -4.13 -1.18
CA GLY A 359 -12.36 -3.71 0.03
C GLY A 359 -11.95 -2.23 -0.01
N ILE A 360 -11.28 -1.81 -1.08
CA ILE A 360 -10.87 -0.41 -1.28
C ILE A 360 -12.08 0.51 -1.37
N GLY A 361 -13.12 0.10 -2.10
CA GLY A 361 -14.35 0.89 -2.22
C GLY A 361 -15.02 1.15 -0.86
N LEU A 362 -15.13 0.14 -0.02
CA LEU A 362 -15.70 0.29 1.33
C LEU A 362 -14.83 1.21 2.21
N MET A 363 -13.51 1.02 2.23
CA MET A 363 -12.61 1.91 2.96
C MET A 363 -12.76 3.36 2.49
N THR A 364 -12.79 3.58 1.18
CA THR A 364 -12.92 4.91 0.58
C THR A 364 -14.21 5.60 0.99
N ILE A 365 -15.35 4.90 0.97
CA ILE A 365 -16.64 5.47 1.37
C ILE A 365 -16.59 5.95 2.83
N PHE A 366 -16.17 5.10 3.76
CA PHE A 366 -16.10 5.47 5.17
C PHE A 366 -15.12 6.63 5.42
N ASN A 367 -13.99 6.63 4.72
CA ASN A 367 -12.98 7.65 4.90
C ASN A 367 -13.39 9.00 4.32
N ILE A 368 -13.96 9.06 3.10
CA ILE A 368 -14.39 10.32 2.47
C ILE A 368 -15.48 11.00 3.30
N ILE A 369 -16.42 10.23 3.85
CA ILE A 369 -17.46 10.78 4.74
C ILE A 369 -16.84 11.50 5.94
N ALA A 370 -15.75 10.98 6.48
CA ALA A 370 -15.04 11.61 7.61
C ALA A 370 -14.13 12.76 7.18
N LEU A 371 -13.52 12.68 6.00
CA LEU A 371 -12.64 13.74 5.50
C LEU A 371 -13.38 15.05 5.21
N TYR A 372 -14.63 14.98 4.83
CA TYR A 372 -15.41 16.18 4.51
C TYR A 372 -15.50 17.18 5.68
N PRO A 373 -15.92 16.78 6.91
CA PRO A 373 -15.92 17.68 8.07
C PRO A 373 -14.49 18.07 8.53
N LEU A 374 -13.47 17.22 8.33
CA LEU A 374 -12.09 17.49 8.70
C LEU A 374 -11.34 18.39 7.70
N ALA A 375 -11.91 18.68 6.53
CA ALA A 375 -11.26 19.48 5.49
C ALA A 375 -10.88 20.90 5.99
N GLY A 376 -11.70 21.50 6.86
CA GLY A 376 -11.41 22.81 7.47
C GLY A 376 -10.15 22.82 8.32
N GLU A 377 -9.93 21.77 9.08
CA GLU A 377 -8.74 21.60 9.94
C GLU A 377 -7.48 21.43 9.07
N ALA A 378 -7.53 20.57 8.06
CA ALA A 378 -6.44 20.36 7.10
C ALA A 378 -6.05 21.67 6.37
N LEU A 379 -7.03 22.47 5.94
CA LEU A 379 -6.80 23.76 5.28
C LEU A 379 -6.19 24.80 6.25
N SER A 380 -6.61 24.81 7.52
CA SER A 380 -6.05 25.72 8.51
C SER A 380 -4.59 25.41 8.80
N GLU A 381 -4.23 24.12 8.89
CA GLU A 381 -2.85 23.67 9.08
C GLU A 381 -1.96 24.00 7.88
N LEU A 382 -2.47 23.83 6.66
CA LEU A 382 -1.75 24.22 5.44
C LEU A 382 -1.46 25.73 5.41
N LYS A 383 -2.45 26.57 5.76
CA LYS A 383 -2.24 28.04 5.85
C LYS A 383 -1.19 28.40 6.89
N SER A 384 -1.27 27.80 8.10
CA SER A 384 -0.28 28.01 9.15
C SER A 384 1.13 27.63 8.67
N TYR A 385 1.25 26.55 7.92
CA TYR A 385 2.53 26.14 7.33
C TYR A 385 3.03 27.13 6.29
N GLU A 386 2.18 27.64 5.40
CA GLU A 386 2.53 28.65 4.40
C GLU A 386 2.98 29.96 5.04
N GLU A 387 2.28 30.42 6.09
CA GLU A 387 2.63 31.62 6.84
C GLU A 387 4.01 31.49 7.51
N SER A 388 4.29 30.32 8.08
CA SER A 388 5.59 30.06 8.71
C SER A 388 6.78 30.05 7.75
N LYS A 389 6.54 29.93 6.44
CA LYS A 389 7.58 30.05 5.41
C LYS A 389 7.86 31.49 4.98
N LYS A 390 6.92 32.37 5.23
CA LYS A 390 7.04 33.81 4.87
C LYS A 390 7.71 34.64 5.96
N SER A 391 7.73 34.11 7.19
CA SER A 391 8.45 34.70 8.33
C SER A 391 9.89 34.19 8.39
#